data_362c72ce7dc87e177a899895a896fc39
#
_entry.id   362c72ce7dc87e177a899895a896fc39
#
_cell.length_a   1.000
_cell.length_b   1.000
_cell.length_c   1.000
_cell.angle_alpha   90.00
_cell.angle_beta   90.00
_cell.angle_gamma   90.00
#
_symmetry.space_group_name_H-M   'P 1'
#
loop_
_entity.id
_entity.type
_entity.pdbx_description
1 polymer ?
#
loop_
_entity_poly.entity_id
_entity_poly.type
_entity_poly.pdbx_seq_one_letter_code
_entity_poly.pdbx_strand_id
1 'polypeptide(L)'
;MENKNEMKKFFPPEEKNVDNDYKYSRDTYYELVEKGKQSLELMIEVARESEHPRAFEVLSGMIKNISDVNDRLMDLNKKKKDLDRKEEIKNIANTTN
;
A
#
# COMPACT_ATOMS: atom_id res chain seq x y z
N MET A 1 24.33 0.03 -7.52
CA MET A 1 23.54 -0.49 -8.65
C MET A 1 22.07 -0.51 -8.28
N GLU A 2 21.25 0.11 -9.10
CA GLU A 2 19.81 0.10 -8.87
C GLU A 2 19.25 -1.31 -9.09
N ASN A 3 18.43 -1.74 -8.16
CA ASN A 3 17.76 -3.02 -8.28
C ASN A 3 16.61 -2.90 -9.31
N LYS A 4 16.81 -3.51 -10.46
CA LYS A 4 15.81 -3.50 -11.55
C LYS A 4 14.43 -4.03 -11.11
N ASN A 5 14.39 -4.93 -10.12
CA ASN A 5 13.13 -5.48 -9.60
C ASN A 5 12.35 -4.46 -8.76
N GLU A 6 13.03 -3.58 -8.02
CA GLU A 6 12.38 -2.50 -7.29
C GLU A 6 11.77 -1.47 -8.24
N MET A 7 12.45 -1.14 -9.32
CA MET A 7 11.95 -0.20 -10.33
C MET A 7 10.69 -0.71 -11.02
N LYS A 8 10.59 -2.01 -11.28
CA LYS A 8 9.41 -2.61 -11.93
C LYS A 8 8.13 -2.46 -11.12
N LYS A 9 8.22 -2.39 -9.78
CA LYS A 9 7.07 -2.24 -8.90
C LYS A 9 6.37 -0.89 -9.02
N PHE A 10 7.10 0.14 -9.47
CA PHE A 10 6.57 1.50 -9.61
C PHE A 10 6.05 1.81 -11.01
N PHE A 11 6.22 0.91 -11.95
CA PHE A 11 5.68 1.09 -13.29
C PHE A 11 4.26 0.54 -13.39
N PRO A 12 3.35 1.26 -14.05
CA PRO A 12 2.02 0.74 -14.30
C PRO A 12 2.09 -0.50 -15.19
N PRO A 13 1.12 -1.41 -15.09
CA PRO A 13 1.08 -2.60 -15.94
C PRO A 13 0.91 -2.23 -17.41
N GLU A 14 1.48 -3.02 -18.29
CA GLU A 14 1.34 -2.83 -19.75
C GLU A 14 -0.11 -2.96 -20.17
N GLU A 15 -0.78 -4.00 -19.73
CA GLU A 15 -2.21 -4.19 -19.96
C GLU A 15 -3.02 -3.60 -18.82
N LYS A 16 -3.89 -2.66 -19.17
CA LYS A 16 -4.69 -1.92 -18.18
C LYS A 16 -6.07 -2.57 -18.03
N ASN A 17 -6.24 -3.31 -16.96
CA ASN A 17 -7.51 -3.89 -16.55
C ASN A 17 -7.62 -3.85 -15.02
N VAL A 18 -8.79 -4.19 -14.50
CA VAL A 18 -9.07 -4.09 -13.06
C VAL A 18 -8.13 -4.97 -12.23
N ASP A 19 -7.87 -6.19 -12.68
CA ASP A 19 -7.01 -7.12 -11.95
C ASP A 19 -5.56 -6.63 -11.89
N ASN A 20 -5.06 -6.12 -13.00
CA ASN A 20 -3.70 -5.56 -13.06
C ASN A 20 -3.58 -4.26 -12.27
N ASP A 21 -4.61 -3.42 -12.30
CA ASP A 21 -4.66 -2.19 -11.50
C ASP A 21 -4.67 -2.51 -10.00
N TYR A 22 -5.46 -3.49 -9.60
CA TYR A 22 -5.48 -3.96 -8.21
C TYR A 22 -4.09 -4.44 -7.78
N LYS A 23 -3.47 -5.30 -8.57
CA LYS A 23 -2.15 -5.84 -8.27
C LYS A 23 -1.09 -4.74 -8.16
N TYR A 24 -1.10 -3.80 -9.11
CA TYR A 24 -0.20 -2.65 -9.09
C TYR A 24 -0.41 -1.81 -7.82
N SER A 25 -1.66 -1.49 -7.49
CA SER A 25 -1.99 -0.70 -6.30
C SER A 25 -1.59 -1.42 -5.02
N ARG A 26 -1.86 -2.71 -4.93
CA ARG A 26 -1.48 -3.53 -3.78
C ARG A 26 0.03 -3.55 -3.58
N ASP A 27 0.79 -3.78 -4.64
CA ASP A 27 2.25 -3.78 -4.59
C ASP A 27 2.79 -2.41 -4.20
N THR A 28 2.20 -1.34 -4.71
CA THR A 28 2.57 0.04 -4.37
C THR A 28 2.33 0.32 -2.89
N TYR A 29 1.19 -0.08 -2.34
CA TYR A 29 0.92 0.09 -0.91
C TYR A 29 1.92 -0.67 -0.04
N TYR A 30 2.27 -1.90 -0.40
CA TYR A 30 3.29 -2.64 0.34
C TYR A 30 4.63 -1.92 0.33
N GLU A 31 5.06 -1.41 -0.83
CA GLU A 31 6.31 -0.65 -0.93
C GLU A 31 6.26 0.64 -0.09
N LEU A 32 5.15 1.36 -0.13
CA LEU A 32 4.97 2.59 0.66
C LEU A 32 5.05 2.29 2.16
N VAL A 33 4.43 1.22 2.62
CA VAL A 33 4.49 0.82 4.04
C VAL A 33 5.92 0.45 4.43
N GLU A 34 6.62 -0.34 3.60
CA GLU A 34 8.00 -0.74 3.90
C GLU A 34 8.97 0.46 3.90
N LYS A 35 8.87 1.34 2.91
CA LYS A 35 9.68 2.56 2.85
C LYS A 35 9.33 3.51 4.01
N GLY A 36 8.06 3.59 4.36
CA GLY A 36 7.61 4.36 5.50
C GLY A 36 8.21 3.86 6.81
N LYS A 37 8.22 2.55 7.01
CA LYS A 37 8.83 1.93 8.20
C LYS A 37 10.33 2.23 8.28
N GLN A 38 11.05 2.12 7.16
CA GLN A 38 12.48 2.43 7.10
C GLN A 38 12.75 3.90 7.44
N SER A 39 11.95 4.80 6.87
CA SER A 39 12.05 6.24 7.16
C SER A 39 11.72 6.53 8.61
N LEU A 40 10.75 5.83 9.18
CA LEU A 40 10.35 5.95 10.57
C LEU A 40 11.51 5.58 11.51
N GLU A 41 12.21 4.49 11.22
CA GLU A 41 13.37 4.08 12.00
C GLU A 41 14.45 5.16 12.03
N LEU A 42 14.75 5.76 10.87
CA LEU A 42 15.70 6.87 10.76
C LEU A 42 15.21 8.09 11.55
N MET A 43 13.92 8.42 11.47
CA MET A 43 13.37 9.56 12.18
C MET A 43 13.37 9.36 13.70
N ILE A 44 13.18 8.13 14.16
CA ILE A 44 13.29 7.80 15.59
C ILE A 44 14.70 8.14 16.10
N GLU A 45 15.72 7.78 15.34
CA GLU A 45 17.12 8.13 15.71
C GLU A 45 17.34 9.64 15.74
N VAL A 46 16.85 10.35 14.72
CA VAL A 46 16.95 11.81 14.66
C VAL A 46 16.23 12.47 15.84
N ALA A 47 15.03 12.01 16.15
CA ALA A 47 14.24 12.56 17.27
C ALA A 47 14.92 12.32 18.62
N ARG A 48 15.49 11.13 18.78
CA ARG A 48 16.21 10.78 20.02
C ARG A 48 17.43 11.67 20.24
N GLU A 49 18.19 11.94 19.19
CA GLU A 49 19.41 12.74 19.27
C GLU A 49 19.15 14.24 19.35
N SER A 50 18.17 14.73 18.61
CA SER A 50 17.90 16.16 18.51
C SER A 50 17.28 16.76 19.78
N GLU A 51 16.51 15.98 20.52
CA GLU A 51 15.73 16.41 21.69
C GLU A 51 14.81 17.62 21.41
N HIS A 52 14.56 17.88 20.11
CA HIS A 52 13.75 19.02 19.69
C HIS A 52 12.27 18.60 19.60
N PRO A 53 11.34 19.37 20.20
CA PRO A 53 9.91 19.03 20.17
C PRO A 53 9.35 18.79 18.75
N ARG A 54 9.82 19.58 17.78
CA ARG A 54 9.39 19.45 16.39
C ARG A 54 9.73 18.07 15.81
N ALA A 55 10.86 17.48 16.21
CA ALA A 55 11.23 16.15 15.74
C ALA A 55 10.22 15.10 16.18
N PHE A 56 9.69 15.22 17.38
CA PHE A 56 8.65 14.32 17.89
C PHE A 56 7.30 14.55 17.19
N GLU A 57 6.96 15.78 16.84
CA GLU A 57 5.76 16.08 16.05
C GLU A 57 5.84 15.44 14.67
N VAL A 58 6.99 15.58 13.99
CA VAL A 58 7.23 14.95 12.69
C VAL A 58 7.12 13.43 12.80
N LEU A 59 7.72 12.84 13.82
CA LEU A 59 7.66 11.41 14.08
C LEU A 59 6.21 10.93 14.24
N SER A 60 5.42 11.64 15.05
CA SER A 60 4.00 11.32 15.25
C SER A 60 3.20 11.39 13.95
N GLY A 61 3.46 12.40 13.12
CA GLY A 61 2.84 12.55 11.80
C GLY A 61 3.20 11.40 10.85
N MET A 62 4.44 10.95 10.89
CA MET A 62 4.89 9.81 10.08
C MET A 62 4.18 8.53 10.49
N ILE A 63 4.04 8.28 11.77
CA ILE A 63 3.33 7.10 12.29
C ILE A 63 1.88 7.11 11.80
N LYS A 64 1.21 8.23 11.91
CA LYS A 64 -0.16 8.38 11.43
C LYS A 64 -0.26 8.13 9.92
N ASN A 65 0.63 8.73 9.14
CA ASN A 65 0.60 8.59 7.68
C ASN A 65 0.85 7.14 7.25
N ILE A 66 1.77 6.44 7.88
CA ILE A 66 2.03 5.03 7.59
C ILE A 66 0.81 4.17 7.94
N SER A 67 0.18 4.45 9.08
CA SER A 67 -1.06 3.77 9.50
C SER A 67 -2.18 4.00 8.49
N ASP A 68 -2.34 5.23 7.99
CA ASP A 68 -3.34 5.56 6.99
C ASP A 68 -3.11 4.81 5.67
N VAL A 69 -1.86 4.69 5.24
CA VAL A 69 -1.52 3.92 4.03
C VAL A 69 -1.85 2.44 4.23
N ASN A 70 -1.52 1.87 5.38
CA ASN A 70 -1.86 0.48 5.69
C ASN A 70 -3.37 0.25 5.70
N ASP A 71 -4.14 1.18 6.25
CA ASP A 71 -5.61 1.11 6.25
C ASP A 71 -6.15 1.12 4.82
N ARG A 72 -5.58 1.92 3.94
CA ARG A 72 -5.96 1.96 2.52
C ARG A 72 -5.65 0.64 1.82
N LEU A 73 -4.54 -0.01 2.16
CA LEU A 73 -4.23 -1.34 1.63
C LEU A 73 -5.30 -2.36 2.05
N MET A 74 -5.71 -2.34 3.31
CA MET A 74 -6.76 -3.22 3.80
C MET A 74 -8.10 -2.96 3.12
N ASP A 75 -8.45 -1.68 2.90
CA ASP A 75 -9.66 -1.29 2.19
C ASP A 75 -9.63 -1.75 0.73
N LEU A 76 -8.49 -1.64 0.07
CA LEU A 76 -8.30 -2.10 -1.30
C LEU A 76 -8.55 -3.62 -1.40
N ASN A 77 -7.97 -4.38 -0.48
CA ASN A 77 -8.16 -5.83 -0.44
C ASN A 77 -9.61 -6.21 -0.19
N LYS A 78 -10.29 -5.49 0.69
CA LYS A 78 -11.70 -5.71 0.97
C LYS A 78 -12.57 -5.46 -0.25
N LYS A 79 -12.33 -4.34 -0.93
CA LYS A 79 -13.06 -3.99 -2.17
C LYS A 79 -12.85 -5.05 -3.26
N LYS A 80 -11.64 -5.52 -3.43
CA LYS A 80 -11.32 -6.56 -4.42
C LYS A 80 -12.07 -7.86 -4.10
N LYS A 81 -12.07 -8.24 -2.84
CA LYS A 81 -12.78 -9.43 -2.36
C LYS A 81 -14.29 -9.33 -2.60
N ASP A 82 -14.87 -8.17 -2.34
CA ASP A 82 -16.29 -7.92 -2.56
C ASP A 82 -16.65 -7.97 -4.05
N LEU A 83 -15.82 -7.39 -4.91
CA LEU A 83 -16.00 -7.43 -6.35
C LEU A 83 -15.93 -8.85 -6.91
N ASP A 84 -14.95 -9.63 -6.48
CA ASP A 84 -14.77 -11.01 -6.90
C ASP A 84 -15.96 -11.88 -6.47
N ARG A 85 -16.46 -11.65 -5.26
CA ARG A 85 -17.64 -12.33 -4.73
C ARG A 85 -18.90 -12.02 -5.55
N LYS A 86 -19.11 -10.77 -5.89
CA LYS A 86 -20.26 -10.35 -6.72
C LYS A 86 -20.20 -10.99 -8.10
N GLU A 87 -19.01 -11.03 -8.70
CA GLU A 87 -18.82 -11.64 -10.00
C GLU A 87 -19.04 -13.13 -9.96
N GLU A 88 -18.59 -13.82 -8.92
CA GLU A 88 -18.84 -15.23 -8.70
C GLU A 88 -20.34 -15.53 -8.59
N ILE A 89 -21.08 -14.75 -7.81
CA ILE A 89 -22.53 -14.90 -7.67
C ILE A 89 -23.22 -14.70 -9.02
N LYS A 90 -22.81 -13.70 -9.78
CA LYS A 90 -23.32 -13.43 -11.12
C LYS A 90 -23.10 -14.60 -12.07
N ASN A 91 -21.92 -15.18 -12.05
CA ASN A 91 -21.58 -16.34 -12.87
C ASN A 91 -22.40 -17.58 -12.51
N ILE A 92 -22.62 -17.83 -11.24
CA ILE A 92 -23.49 -18.91 -10.76
C ILE A 92 -24.92 -18.71 -11.25
N ALA A 93 -25.45 -17.50 -11.13
CA ALA A 93 -26.80 -17.17 -11.60
C ALA A 93 -26.95 -17.38 -13.13
N ASN A 94 -25.90 -17.08 -13.90
CA ASN A 94 -25.91 -17.29 -15.35
C ASN A 94 -25.79 -18.75 -15.77
N THR A 95 -25.28 -19.62 -14.91
CA THR A 95 -25.11 -21.06 -15.21
C THR A 95 -26.28 -21.93 -14.77
N THR A 96 -27.22 -21.39 -14.03
CA THR A 96 -28.40 -22.12 -13.50
C THR A 96 -29.60 -22.13 -14.44
N ASN A 97 -29.46 -21.72 -15.65
CA ASN A 97 -30.55 -21.81 -16.65
C ASN A 97 -30.69 -23.21 -17.24
#